data_0e3b56ca46dfcddefd446c785e78d45f
#
_entry.id   0e3b56ca46dfcddefd446c785e78d45f
#
_cell.length_a   1.000
_cell.length_b   1.000
_cell.length_c   1.000
_cell.angle_alpha   90.00
_cell.angle_beta   90.00
_cell.angle_gamma   90.00
#
_symmetry.space_group_name_H-M   'P 1'
#
loop_
_entity.id
_entity.type
_entity.pdbx_description
1 polymer ?
#
loop_
_entity_poly.entity_id
_entity_poly.type
_entity_poly.pdbx_seq_one_letter_code
_entity_poly.pdbx_strand_id
1 'polypeptide(L)'
;HDIQMAVDGKAALAIAQLARRRWRIATGEELGAVETRQDLWPSDLMPDFCNVPVAIARTAPAWGGEPEIREAATLTADALRAARHRIYIEAQYMTARFVGDILCARLAEPDGPEIAVVMTHQSNGLVERFVMGSNRDRMIPRLRNADRHGRLRVFYPCVPTPDGEHRQVLIHSKLIIVDGVFLRVGSSNLNNRSVGLDTEGDLA
;
A
#
# COMPACT_ATOMS: atom_id res chain seq x y z
N HIS A 1 -0.18 -13.80 3.49
CA HIS A 1 -1.29 -13.18 2.75
C HIS A 1 -0.78 -11.99 1.95
N ASP A 2 -1.08 -11.97 0.66
CA ASP A 2 -0.73 -10.88 -0.25
C ASP A 2 -1.91 -10.58 -1.18
N ILE A 3 -1.92 -9.40 -1.78
CA ILE A 3 -2.92 -8.95 -2.76
C ILE A 3 -2.18 -8.42 -3.98
N GLN A 4 -2.65 -8.81 -5.15
CA GLN A 4 -2.14 -8.36 -6.44
C GLN A 4 -3.28 -7.80 -7.27
N MET A 5 -2.95 -6.90 -8.18
CA MET A 5 -3.88 -6.33 -9.14
C MET A 5 -3.41 -6.70 -10.55
N ALA A 6 -4.31 -7.31 -11.33
CA ALA A 6 -4.12 -7.50 -12.76
C ALA A 6 -4.82 -6.36 -13.51
N VAL A 7 -4.18 -5.81 -14.52
CA VAL A 7 -4.72 -4.73 -15.35
C VAL A 7 -4.46 -5.00 -16.82
N ASP A 8 -5.32 -4.45 -17.66
CA ASP A 8 -5.23 -4.54 -19.11
C ASP A 8 -5.34 -3.17 -19.78
N GLY A 9 -5.26 -3.13 -21.10
CA GLY A 9 -5.47 -1.95 -21.93
C GLY A 9 -4.44 -0.84 -21.65
N LYS A 10 -4.93 0.38 -21.50
CA LYS A 10 -4.06 1.57 -21.31
C LYS A 10 -3.28 1.53 -19.99
N ALA A 11 -3.83 0.93 -18.95
CA ALA A 11 -3.14 0.80 -17.66
C ALA A 11 -1.93 -0.15 -17.78
N ALA A 12 -2.09 -1.30 -18.42
CA ALA A 12 -1.01 -2.24 -18.68
C ALA A 12 0.08 -1.60 -19.56
N LEU A 13 -0.31 -0.85 -20.60
CA LEU A 13 0.64 -0.11 -21.44
C LEU A 13 1.46 0.90 -20.64
N ALA A 14 0.82 1.65 -19.75
CA ALA A 14 1.51 2.64 -18.91
C ALA A 14 2.53 1.98 -17.96
N ILE A 15 2.19 0.82 -17.36
CA ILE A 15 3.12 0.03 -16.53
C ILE A 15 4.30 -0.46 -17.38
N ALA A 16 4.04 -0.99 -18.60
CA ALA A 16 5.09 -1.43 -19.50
C ALA A 16 6.03 -0.28 -19.91
N GLN A 17 5.51 0.92 -20.13
CA GLN A 17 6.34 2.11 -20.40
C GLN A 17 7.19 2.50 -19.19
N LEU A 18 6.65 2.41 -17.99
CA LEU A 18 7.39 2.64 -16.76
C LEU A 18 8.54 1.63 -16.61
N ALA A 19 8.28 0.36 -16.86
CA ALA A 19 9.30 -0.68 -16.80
C ALA A 19 10.44 -0.43 -17.83
N ARG A 20 10.11 -0.06 -19.07
CA ARG A 20 11.10 0.30 -20.10
C ARG A 20 11.93 1.53 -19.72
N ARG A 21 11.28 2.56 -19.18
CA ARG A 21 11.99 3.74 -18.67
C ARG A 21 12.99 3.38 -17.58
N ARG A 22 12.62 2.53 -16.65
CA ARG A 22 13.51 2.05 -15.57
C ARG A 22 14.67 1.26 -16.11
N TRP A 23 14.42 0.38 -17.08
CA TRP A 23 15.48 -0.35 -17.78
C TRP A 23 16.47 0.60 -18.44
N ARG A 24 15.98 1.58 -19.20
CA ARG A 24 16.83 2.57 -19.86
C ARG A 24 17.70 3.35 -18.85
N ILE A 25 17.12 3.79 -17.73
CA ILE A 25 17.87 4.52 -16.69
C ILE A 25 18.97 3.63 -16.10
N ALA A 26 18.70 2.36 -15.88
CA ALA A 26 19.63 1.42 -15.25
C ALA A 26 20.75 0.94 -16.19
N THR A 27 20.47 0.79 -17.48
CA THR A 27 21.38 0.12 -18.45
C THR A 27 21.86 1.03 -19.58
N GLY A 28 21.18 2.16 -19.83
CA GLY A 28 21.37 2.98 -21.02
C GLY A 28 20.74 2.40 -22.30
N GLU A 29 20.16 1.19 -22.25
CA GLU A 29 19.57 0.52 -23.41
C GLU A 29 18.10 0.93 -23.60
N GLU A 30 17.72 1.25 -24.84
CA GLU A 30 16.32 1.49 -25.19
C GLU A 30 15.66 0.21 -25.71
N LEU A 31 14.64 -0.25 -24.97
CA LEU A 31 13.79 -1.36 -25.42
C LEU A 31 12.65 -0.84 -26.29
N GLY A 32 12.49 -1.42 -27.47
CA GLY A 32 11.37 -1.14 -28.37
C GLY A 32 10.01 -1.47 -27.75
N ALA A 33 8.96 -0.84 -28.27
CA ALA A 33 7.61 -1.22 -27.93
C ALA A 33 7.32 -2.64 -28.44
N VAL A 34 6.66 -3.44 -27.61
CA VAL A 34 6.13 -4.73 -28.03
C VAL A 34 4.72 -4.51 -28.54
N GLU A 35 4.50 -4.78 -29.83
CA GLU A 35 3.19 -4.82 -30.41
C GLU A 35 2.61 -6.23 -30.28
N THR A 36 1.47 -6.34 -29.62
CA THR A 36 0.71 -7.58 -29.63
C THR A 36 -0.66 -7.32 -30.27
N ARG A 37 -1.09 -8.26 -31.12
CA ARG A 37 -2.44 -8.24 -31.71
C ARG A 37 -3.39 -9.20 -31.02
N GLN A 38 -2.88 -9.91 -30.01
CA GLN A 38 -3.67 -10.87 -29.25
C GLN A 38 -4.14 -10.23 -27.95
N ASP A 39 -5.34 -10.55 -27.54
CA ASP A 39 -5.81 -10.34 -26.20
C ASP A 39 -5.05 -11.32 -25.29
N LEU A 40 -4.31 -10.76 -24.31
CA LEU A 40 -3.51 -11.55 -23.37
C LEU A 40 -4.19 -11.69 -22.01
N TRP A 41 -5.42 -11.17 -21.86
CA TRP A 41 -6.17 -11.38 -20.61
C TRP A 41 -6.48 -12.87 -20.44
N PRO A 42 -6.23 -13.46 -19.26
CA PRO A 42 -6.53 -14.86 -19.00
C PRO A 42 -8.03 -15.15 -19.21
N SER A 43 -8.35 -16.14 -20.04
CA SER A 43 -9.73 -16.45 -20.42
C SER A 43 -10.59 -16.97 -19.27
N ASP A 44 -9.94 -17.47 -18.21
CA ASP A 44 -10.56 -18.03 -16.99
C ASP A 44 -10.64 -17.00 -15.85
N LEU A 45 -10.15 -15.78 -16.06
CA LEU A 45 -10.18 -14.71 -15.07
C LEU A 45 -11.24 -13.67 -15.45
N MET A 46 -12.34 -13.67 -14.72
CA MET A 46 -13.34 -12.61 -14.86
C MET A 46 -12.84 -11.32 -14.22
N PRO A 47 -12.86 -10.18 -14.93
CA PRO A 47 -12.46 -8.91 -14.32
C PRO A 47 -13.47 -8.45 -13.27
N ASP A 48 -13.00 -8.00 -12.11
CA ASP A 48 -13.84 -7.41 -11.07
C ASP A 48 -14.41 -6.05 -11.51
N PHE A 49 -13.64 -5.30 -12.31
CA PHE A 49 -14.01 -3.97 -12.80
C PHE A 49 -13.66 -3.82 -14.27
N CYS A 50 -14.53 -3.16 -15.02
CA CYS A 50 -14.32 -2.82 -16.42
C CYS A 50 -14.44 -1.32 -16.65
N ASN A 51 -13.62 -0.78 -17.55
CA ASN A 51 -13.66 0.63 -17.95
C ASN A 51 -13.54 1.64 -16.79
N VAL A 52 -12.78 1.29 -15.77
CA VAL A 52 -12.51 2.17 -14.63
C VAL A 52 -11.21 2.97 -14.85
N PRO A 53 -11.13 4.21 -14.35
CA PRO A 53 -9.87 4.95 -14.32
C PRO A 53 -8.86 4.24 -13.40
N VAL A 54 -7.61 4.10 -13.85
CA VAL A 54 -6.51 3.58 -13.04
C VAL A 54 -5.40 4.61 -13.03
N ALA A 55 -4.96 5.01 -11.84
CA ALA A 55 -3.79 5.83 -11.64
C ALA A 55 -2.58 4.98 -11.26
N ILE A 56 -1.38 5.42 -11.65
CA ILE A 56 -0.10 4.85 -11.20
C ILE A 56 0.57 5.89 -10.32
N ALA A 57 0.86 5.54 -9.07
CA ALA A 57 1.59 6.37 -8.13
C ALA A 57 2.94 5.73 -7.79
N ARG A 58 4.01 6.50 -7.89
CA ARG A 58 5.38 6.02 -7.79
C ARG A 58 6.10 6.62 -6.59
N THR A 59 7.08 5.88 -6.09
CA THR A 59 8.18 6.42 -5.29
C THR A 59 9.49 6.15 -6.03
N ALA A 60 10.35 7.12 -6.13
CA ALA A 60 11.72 6.95 -6.59
C ALA A 60 12.60 8.02 -5.97
N PRO A 61 13.80 7.69 -5.47
CA PRO A 61 14.77 8.69 -5.03
C PRO A 61 15.33 9.45 -6.23
N ALA A 62 15.88 10.64 -6.01
CA ALA A 62 16.65 11.33 -7.03
C ALA A 62 17.90 10.51 -7.37
N TRP A 63 18.08 10.17 -8.64
CA TRP A 63 19.20 9.35 -9.11
C TRP A 63 19.50 9.61 -10.59
N GLY A 64 20.79 9.68 -10.94
CA GLY A 64 21.22 9.74 -12.34
C GLY A 64 20.69 10.95 -13.12
N GLY A 65 20.47 12.09 -12.45
CA GLY A 65 19.85 13.30 -13.05
C GLY A 65 18.32 13.29 -13.06
N GLU A 66 17.68 12.20 -12.67
CA GLU A 66 16.22 12.14 -12.51
C GLU A 66 15.80 12.74 -11.16
N PRO A 67 14.71 13.54 -11.12
CA PRO A 67 14.21 14.11 -9.89
C PRO A 67 13.58 13.05 -8.98
N GLU A 68 13.48 13.37 -7.69
CA GLU A 68 12.72 12.58 -6.73
C GLU A 68 11.23 12.52 -7.09
N ILE A 69 10.60 11.35 -6.91
CA ILE A 69 9.18 11.10 -7.13
C ILE A 69 8.57 10.61 -5.81
N ARG A 70 7.51 11.28 -5.35
CA ARG A 70 6.77 10.96 -4.11
C ARG A 70 5.26 10.81 -4.33
N GLU A 71 4.87 10.32 -5.49
CA GLU A 71 3.46 10.18 -5.86
C GLU A 71 2.69 9.24 -4.91
N ALA A 72 3.32 8.11 -4.51
CA ALA A 72 2.70 7.16 -3.59
C ALA A 72 2.41 7.77 -2.20
N ALA A 73 3.32 8.60 -1.69
CA ALA A 73 3.11 9.32 -0.42
C ALA A 73 1.97 10.34 -0.53
N THR A 74 1.95 11.12 -1.61
CA THR A 74 0.91 12.14 -1.87
C THR A 74 -0.46 11.47 -2.02
N LEU A 75 -0.57 10.45 -2.87
CA LEU A 75 -1.81 9.68 -3.07
C LEU A 75 -2.34 9.10 -1.76
N THR A 76 -1.45 8.49 -0.95
CA THR A 76 -1.83 7.96 0.36
C THR A 76 -2.37 9.05 1.27
N ALA A 77 -1.66 10.19 1.37
CA ALA A 77 -2.07 11.29 2.22
C ALA A 77 -3.43 11.86 1.81
N ASP A 78 -3.64 12.05 0.52
CA ASP A 78 -4.87 12.62 -0.01
C ASP A 78 -6.06 11.66 0.16
N ALA A 79 -5.87 10.37 -0.12
CA ALA A 79 -6.90 9.36 0.10
C ALA A 79 -7.34 9.28 1.57
N LEU A 80 -6.38 9.24 2.51
CA LEU A 80 -6.70 9.19 3.94
C LEU A 80 -7.39 10.47 4.45
N ARG A 81 -7.04 11.64 3.92
CA ARG A 81 -7.69 12.92 4.24
C ARG A 81 -9.10 13.03 3.66
N ALA A 82 -9.30 12.48 2.45
CA ALA A 82 -10.58 12.54 1.76
C ALA A 82 -11.64 11.59 2.35
N ALA A 83 -11.24 10.61 3.15
CA ALA A 83 -12.14 9.63 3.76
C ALA A 83 -13.26 10.30 4.55
N ARG A 84 -14.50 9.86 4.35
CA ARG A 84 -15.67 10.37 5.06
C ARG A 84 -16.25 9.36 6.03
N HIS A 85 -16.25 8.08 5.68
CA HIS A 85 -16.95 7.04 6.41
C HIS A 85 -16.02 5.94 6.90
N ARG A 86 -15.14 5.41 6.03
CA ARG A 86 -14.35 4.21 6.33
C ARG A 86 -12.98 4.26 5.69
N ILE A 87 -11.98 3.83 6.46
CA ILE A 87 -10.63 3.54 5.99
C ILE A 87 -10.31 2.10 6.35
N TYR A 88 -9.98 1.28 5.36
CA TYR A 88 -9.46 -0.08 5.55
C TYR A 88 -8.03 -0.14 5.07
N ILE A 89 -7.14 -0.67 5.89
CA ILE A 89 -5.70 -0.76 5.60
C ILE A 89 -5.23 -2.19 5.86
N GLU A 90 -4.57 -2.80 4.86
CA GLU A 90 -3.69 -3.93 5.10
C GLU A 90 -2.24 -3.49 4.89
N ALA A 91 -1.39 -3.72 5.87
CA ALA A 91 -0.01 -3.31 5.79
C ALA A 91 0.92 -4.24 6.57
N GLN A 92 2.03 -4.61 5.95
CA GLN A 92 3.12 -5.29 6.64
C GLN A 92 3.75 -4.38 7.70
N TYR A 93 3.97 -3.12 7.34
CA TYR A 93 4.55 -2.09 8.19
C TYR A 93 3.72 -0.81 8.14
N MET A 94 3.45 -0.23 9.30
CA MET A 94 2.78 1.06 9.45
C MET A 94 3.57 1.91 10.45
N THR A 95 4.64 2.56 9.96
CA THR A 95 5.60 3.32 10.77
C THR A 95 5.86 4.73 10.23
N ALA A 96 5.29 5.09 9.09
CA ALA A 96 5.42 6.43 8.51
C ALA A 96 4.72 7.47 9.38
N ARG A 97 5.47 8.47 9.84
CA ARG A 97 4.96 9.50 10.75
C ARG A 97 3.77 10.25 10.17
N PHE A 98 3.83 10.66 8.90
CA PHE A 98 2.77 11.42 8.25
C PHE A 98 1.44 10.63 8.19
N VAL A 99 1.51 9.31 7.96
CA VAL A 99 0.33 8.43 8.01
C VAL A 99 -0.28 8.45 9.41
N GLY A 100 0.56 8.26 10.43
CA GLY A 100 0.11 8.33 11.82
C GLY A 100 -0.50 9.68 12.19
N ASP A 101 0.11 10.78 11.73
CA ASP A 101 -0.39 12.15 11.97
C ASP A 101 -1.80 12.33 11.36
N ILE A 102 -2.00 11.87 10.11
CA ILE A 102 -3.30 11.95 9.43
C ILE A 102 -4.33 11.08 10.16
N LEU A 103 -4.02 9.82 10.43
CA LEU A 103 -4.97 8.90 11.08
C LEU A 103 -5.34 9.38 12.49
N CYS A 104 -4.39 9.92 13.27
CA CYS A 104 -4.67 10.51 14.57
C CYS A 104 -5.64 11.71 14.45
N ALA A 105 -5.42 12.59 13.47
CA ALA A 105 -6.30 13.73 13.24
C ALA A 105 -7.72 13.25 12.88
N ARG A 106 -7.85 12.27 11.97
CA ARG A 106 -9.15 11.69 11.57
C ARG A 106 -9.88 11.01 12.73
N LEU A 107 -9.17 10.30 13.62
CA LEU A 107 -9.74 9.64 14.80
C LEU A 107 -10.22 10.64 15.87
N ALA A 108 -9.61 11.83 15.93
CA ALA A 108 -9.96 12.87 16.87
C ALA A 108 -11.20 13.69 16.44
N GLU A 109 -11.59 13.64 15.16
CA GLU A 109 -12.76 14.35 14.63
C GLU A 109 -14.07 13.77 15.21
N PRO A 110 -15.06 14.59 15.56
CA PRO A 110 -16.37 14.09 16.04
C PRO A 110 -17.05 13.16 15.04
N ASP A 111 -17.04 13.53 13.76
CA ASP A 111 -17.69 12.81 12.65
C ASP A 111 -16.66 12.16 11.69
N GLY A 112 -15.47 11.80 12.19
CA GLY A 112 -14.42 11.19 11.38
C GLY A 112 -14.74 9.72 11.01
N PRO A 113 -13.96 9.13 10.11
CA PRO A 113 -14.21 7.78 9.60
C PRO A 113 -13.93 6.70 10.64
N GLU A 114 -14.56 5.54 10.47
CA GLU A 114 -14.11 4.27 11.06
C GLU A 114 -12.80 3.83 10.41
N ILE A 115 -11.87 3.33 11.21
CA ILE A 115 -10.55 2.89 10.72
C ILE A 115 -10.31 1.45 11.13
N ALA A 116 -10.15 0.57 10.15
CA ALA A 116 -9.77 -0.83 10.35
C ALA A 116 -8.37 -1.07 9.78
N VAL A 117 -7.48 -1.61 10.60
CA VAL A 117 -6.10 -1.94 10.21
C VAL A 117 -5.87 -3.43 10.41
N VAL A 118 -5.44 -4.12 9.38
CA VAL A 118 -5.01 -5.52 9.41
C VAL A 118 -3.51 -5.58 9.21
N MET A 119 -2.80 -6.20 10.13
CA MET A 119 -1.33 -6.24 10.10
C MET A 119 -0.78 -7.49 10.77
N THR A 120 0.48 -7.80 10.54
CA THR A 120 1.18 -8.87 11.25
C THR A 120 1.42 -8.49 12.70
N HIS A 121 1.13 -9.39 13.65
CA HIS A 121 1.29 -9.11 15.09
C HIS A 121 2.77 -8.97 15.49
N GLN A 122 3.65 -9.84 14.97
CA GLN A 122 5.09 -9.83 15.27
C GLN A 122 5.91 -9.86 13.98
N SER A 123 7.05 -9.17 13.97
CA SER A 123 8.04 -9.31 12.89
C SER A 123 8.96 -10.52 13.15
N ASN A 124 9.18 -11.34 12.12
CA ASN A 124 9.89 -12.62 12.25
C ASN A 124 11.43 -12.51 12.17
N GLY A 125 12.00 -11.33 11.99
CA GLY A 125 13.45 -11.10 11.87
C GLY A 125 14.07 -10.37 13.05
N LEU A 126 15.29 -10.76 13.47
CA LEU A 126 16.04 -10.08 14.55
C LEU A 126 16.31 -8.61 14.22
N VAL A 127 16.69 -8.30 12.97
CA VAL A 127 16.94 -6.94 12.49
C VAL A 127 15.64 -6.14 12.36
N GLU A 128 14.57 -6.77 11.86
CA GLU A 128 13.22 -6.18 11.78
C GLU A 128 12.67 -5.87 13.18
N ARG A 129 12.89 -6.73 14.15
CA ARG A 129 12.48 -6.49 15.55
C ARG A 129 13.19 -5.27 16.15
N PHE A 130 14.47 -5.07 15.85
CA PHE A 130 15.25 -3.93 16.38
C PHE A 130 14.92 -2.61 15.72
N VAL A 131 14.73 -2.58 14.39
CA VAL A 131 14.58 -1.33 13.63
C VAL A 131 13.10 -0.94 13.43
N MET A 132 12.22 -1.92 13.21
CA MET A 132 10.81 -1.67 12.87
C MET A 132 9.87 -1.93 14.05
N GLY A 133 10.23 -2.81 15.00
CA GLY A 133 9.41 -3.15 16.16
C GLY A 133 9.14 -1.93 17.04
N SER A 134 10.18 -1.17 17.39
CA SER A 134 10.06 0.00 18.26
C SER A 134 9.18 1.13 17.68
N ASN A 135 9.15 1.31 16.37
CA ASN A 135 8.32 2.35 15.74
C ASN A 135 6.86 1.91 15.59
N ARG A 136 6.62 0.63 15.30
CA ARG A 136 5.26 0.06 15.29
C ARG A 136 4.65 0.06 16.70
N ASP A 137 5.43 -0.33 17.69
CA ASP A 137 4.99 -0.39 19.09
C ASP A 137 4.60 0.99 19.64
N ARG A 138 5.02 2.07 18.97
CA ARG A 138 4.60 3.44 19.26
C ARG A 138 3.38 3.89 18.45
N MET A 139 3.21 3.38 17.23
CA MET A 139 2.15 3.84 16.34
C MET A 139 0.76 3.43 16.82
N ILE A 140 0.55 2.15 17.14
CA ILE A 140 -0.75 1.65 17.58
C ILE A 140 -1.22 2.29 18.89
N PRO A 141 -0.40 2.39 19.96
CA PRO A 141 -0.77 3.14 21.15
C PRO A 141 -1.11 4.62 20.86
N ARG A 142 -0.34 5.25 19.96
CA ARG A 142 -0.60 6.64 19.55
C ARG A 142 -1.98 6.79 18.88
N LEU A 143 -2.34 5.89 17.96
CA LEU A 143 -3.64 5.88 17.31
C LEU A 143 -4.78 5.62 18.33
N ARG A 144 -4.58 4.66 19.24
CA ARG A 144 -5.56 4.37 20.32
C ARG A 144 -5.77 5.58 21.24
N ASN A 145 -4.72 6.30 21.57
CA ASN A 145 -4.83 7.53 22.39
C ASN A 145 -5.54 8.67 21.66
N ALA A 146 -5.46 8.72 20.33
CA ALA A 146 -6.16 9.71 19.51
C ALA A 146 -7.64 9.33 19.26
N ASP A 147 -7.98 8.05 19.39
CA ASP A 147 -9.33 7.53 19.15
C ASP A 147 -10.29 7.86 20.29
N ARG A 148 -10.81 9.09 20.28
CA ARG A 148 -11.76 9.59 21.28
C ARG A 148 -13.16 9.02 21.15
N HIS A 149 -13.47 8.39 20.01
CA HIS A 149 -14.83 7.98 19.64
C HIS A 149 -14.97 6.47 19.43
N GLY A 150 -13.92 5.67 19.72
CA GLY A 150 -13.94 4.21 19.62
C GLY A 150 -14.08 3.69 18.19
N ARG A 151 -13.49 4.38 17.20
CA ARG A 151 -13.60 4.05 15.77
C ARG A 151 -12.42 3.26 15.20
N LEU A 152 -11.35 3.06 15.97
CA LEU A 152 -10.20 2.28 15.54
C LEU A 152 -10.38 0.78 15.85
N ARG A 153 -10.15 -0.05 14.85
CA ARG A 153 -10.02 -1.51 15.00
C ARG A 153 -8.69 -1.96 14.43
N VAL A 154 -7.95 -2.74 15.20
CA VAL A 154 -6.67 -3.32 14.76
C VAL A 154 -6.78 -4.83 14.86
N PHE A 155 -6.55 -5.52 13.74
CA PHE A 155 -6.66 -6.96 13.61
C PHE A 155 -5.30 -7.59 13.31
N TYR A 156 -5.08 -8.73 13.94
CA TYR A 156 -3.92 -9.60 13.72
C TYR A 156 -4.42 -10.97 13.30
N PRO A 157 -4.44 -11.28 12.00
CA PRO A 157 -5.01 -12.53 11.53
C PRO A 157 -4.15 -13.72 11.97
N CYS A 158 -4.83 -14.79 12.36
CA CYS A 158 -4.23 -16.06 12.71
C CYS A 158 -5.08 -17.23 12.16
N VAL A 159 -4.46 -18.38 12.01
CA VAL A 159 -5.13 -19.62 11.65
C VAL A 159 -4.98 -20.62 12.79
N PRO A 160 -6.03 -21.38 13.14
CA PRO A 160 -5.95 -22.42 14.13
C PRO A 160 -5.08 -23.57 13.58
N THR A 161 -4.32 -24.21 14.45
CA THR A 161 -3.52 -25.40 14.14
C THR A 161 -4.16 -26.65 14.77
N PRO A 162 -3.86 -27.86 14.27
CA PRO A 162 -4.45 -29.10 14.78
C PRO A 162 -4.18 -29.38 16.27
N ASP A 163 -3.11 -28.78 16.82
CA ASP A 163 -2.74 -28.88 18.25
C ASP A 163 -3.46 -27.85 19.14
N GLY A 164 -4.39 -27.05 18.57
CA GLY A 164 -5.17 -26.03 19.29
C GLY A 164 -4.47 -24.69 19.47
N GLU A 165 -3.26 -24.55 18.93
CA GLU A 165 -2.53 -23.29 18.89
C GLU A 165 -3.03 -22.38 17.77
N HIS A 166 -2.59 -21.13 17.77
CA HIS A 166 -2.86 -20.16 16.72
C HIS A 166 -1.57 -19.70 16.05
N ARG A 167 -1.43 -19.96 14.75
CA ARG A 167 -0.33 -19.43 13.95
C ARG A 167 -0.70 -18.10 13.30
N GLN A 168 0.19 -17.15 13.44
CA GLN A 168 0.01 -15.84 12.81
C GLN A 168 0.09 -15.94 11.28
N VAL A 169 -0.77 -15.19 10.62
CA VAL A 169 -0.68 -14.97 9.17
C VAL A 169 0.22 -13.77 8.93
N LEU A 170 1.28 -13.97 8.14
CA LEU A 170 2.10 -12.87 7.67
C LEU A 170 1.29 -12.04 6.67
N ILE A 171 1.01 -10.79 6.99
CA ILE A 171 0.42 -9.83 6.07
C ILE A 171 1.56 -9.19 5.28
N HIS A 172 1.57 -9.41 3.96
CA HIS A 172 2.51 -8.77 3.04
C HIS A 172 1.80 -7.82 2.06
N SER A 173 0.47 -7.80 2.06
CA SER A 173 -0.37 -6.89 1.28
C SER A 173 -0.09 -5.42 1.63
N LYS A 174 -0.18 -4.55 0.62
CA LYS A 174 -0.16 -3.11 0.73
C LYS A 174 -1.45 -2.60 0.09
N LEU A 175 -2.50 -2.56 0.90
CA LEU A 175 -3.87 -2.27 0.48
C LEU A 175 -4.43 -1.11 1.29
N ILE A 176 -5.05 -0.16 0.60
CA ILE A 176 -5.88 0.88 1.22
C ILE A 176 -7.20 0.93 0.46
N ILE A 177 -8.32 0.87 1.21
CA ILE A 177 -9.66 1.12 0.68
C ILE A 177 -10.26 2.29 1.46
N VAL A 178 -10.81 3.27 0.75
CA VAL A 178 -11.49 4.41 1.34
C VAL A 178 -12.92 4.47 0.85
N ASP A 179 -13.85 4.49 1.77
CA ASP A 179 -15.29 4.65 1.56
C ASP A 179 -15.93 3.65 0.56
N GLY A 180 -15.22 2.58 0.18
CA GLY A 180 -15.66 1.63 -0.84
C GLY A 180 -15.61 2.16 -2.28
N VAL A 181 -15.03 3.35 -2.50
CA VAL A 181 -14.94 4.00 -3.82
C VAL A 181 -13.51 4.23 -4.30
N PHE A 182 -12.55 4.12 -3.40
CA PHE A 182 -11.12 4.22 -3.70
C PHE A 182 -10.42 2.94 -3.25
N LEU A 183 -9.60 2.39 -4.14
CA LEU A 183 -8.79 1.20 -3.89
C LEU A 183 -7.34 1.50 -4.31
N ARG A 184 -6.37 1.25 -3.42
CA ARG A 184 -4.94 1.27 -3.74
C ARG A 184 -4.33 -0.08 -3.43
N VAL A 185 -3.62 -0.66 -4.41
CA VAL A 185 -2.81 -1.88 -4.27
C VAL A 185 -1.43 -1.62 -4.86
N GLY A 186 -0.36 -2.04 -4.19
CA GLY A 186 0.98 -1.85 -4.73
C GLY A 186 2.10 -2.38 -3.87
N SER A 187 3.30 -1.88 -4.09
CA SER A 187 4.50 -2.28 -3.37
C SER A 187 4.84 -1.38 -2.17
N SER A 188 4.26 -0.16 -2.10
CA SER A 188 4.60 0.83 -1.08
C SER A 188 4.07 0.44 0.30
N ASN A 189 4.96 0.10 1.21
CA ASN A 189 4.65 0.00 2.63
C ASN A 189 4.35 1.39 3.23
N LEU A 190 3.59 1.43 4.31
CA LEU A 190 3.34 2.65 5.08
C LEU A 190 4.50 2.95 6.06
N ASN A 191 5.71 2.99 5.52
CA ASN A 191 6.94 3.31 6.24
C ASN A 191 7.75 4.40 5.51
N ASN A 192 8.74 4.99 6.19
CA ASN A 192 9.51 6.11 5.65
C ASN A 192 10.40 5.71 4.45
N ARG A 193 10.79 4.44 4.34
CA ARG A 193 11.59 3.95 3.21
C ARG A 193 10.76 3.92 1.94
N SER A 194 9.62 3.22 1.95
CA SER A 194 8.75 3.08 0.78
C SER A 194 8.17 4.40 0.29
N VAL A 195 8.04 5.40 1.19
CA VAL A 195 7.49 6.71 0.80
C VAL A 195 8.55 7.72 0.37
N GLY A 196 9.86 7.41 0.45
CA GLY A 196 10.89 8.40 0.13
C GLY A 196 12.26 7.88 -0.29
N LEU A 197 12.60 6.61 -0.10
CA LEU A 197 13.94 6.06 -0.41
C LEU A 197 13.90 4.89 -1.39
N ASP A 198 12.95 3.98 -1.22
CA ASP A 198 12.82 2.81 -2.06
C ASP A 198 12.20 3.19 -3.42
N THR A 199 12.24 2.28 -4.36
CA THR A 199 11.53 2.44 -5.63
C THR A 199 10.27 1.60 -5.60
N GLU A 200 9.12 2.28 -5.66
CA GLU A 200 7.81 1.66 -5.48
C GLU A 200 6.86 2.02 -6.63
N GLY A 201 5.80 1.22 -6.78
CA GLY A 201 4.71 1.45 -7.71
C GLY A 201 3.39 0.93 -7.15
N ASP A 202 2.40 1.81 -7.11
CA ASP A 202 1.05 1.51 -6.66
C ASP A 202 0.05 1.82 -7.76
N LEU A 203 -1.02 1.04 -7.81
CA LEU A 203 -2.20 1.29 -8.64
C LEU A 203 -3.36 1.74 -7.77
N ALA A 204 -4.14 2.67 -8.26
CA ALA A 204 -5.32 3.16 -7.58
C ALA A 204 -6.45 3.47 -8.57
#